data_b584481b997c8e84c4a1e0bedf29ae78
#
_entry.id   b584481b997c8e84c4a1e0bedf29ae78
#
_cell.length_a   1.000
_cell.length_b   1.000
_cell.length_c   1.000
_cell.angle_alpha   90.00
_cell.angle_beta   90.00
_cell.angle_gamma   90.00
#
_symmetry.space_group_name_H-M   'P 1'
#
loop_
_entity.id
_entity.type
_entity.pdbx_description
1 polymer ?
#
loop_
_entity_poly.entity_id
_entity_poly.type
_entity_poly.pdbx_seq_one_letter_code
_entity_poly.pdbx_strand_id
1 'polypeptide(L)' 'MVKLKDIREGSVVIVRGAFGTGPEERVLVEEVHEDVKNGRPGIDYEGSWAYLTQVMRVVQY' A
#
# COMPACT_ATOMS: atom_id res chain seq x y z
N MET A 1 8.15 1.76 10.38
CA MET A 1 6.98 1.14 9.70
C MET A 1 6.04 2.22 9.19
N VAL A 2 5.58 2.08 7.98
CA VAL A 2 4.61 3.02 7.39
C VAL A 2 3.25 2.84 8.08
N LYS A 3 2.62 3.95 8.43
CA LYS A 3 1.29 3.94 9.03
C LYS A 3 0.26 4.39 8.01
N LEU A 4 -0.99 3.97 8.20
CA LEU A 4 -2.05 4.30 7.27
C LEU A 4 -2.21 5.82 7.09
N LYS A 5 -2.02 6.60 8.15
CA LYS A 5 -2.10 8.07 8.11
C LYS A 5 -1.01 8.71 7.25
N ASP A 6 0.04 7.97 6.91
CA ASP A 6 1.14 8.47 6.09
C ASP A 6 0.86 8.33 4.60
N ILE A 7 -0.29 7.77 4.25
CA ILE A 7 -0.68 7.48 2.87
C ILE A 7 -2.06 8.08 2.61
N ARG A 8 -2.25 8.59 1.40
CA ARG A 8 -3.56 9.07 0.96
C ARG A 8 -3.75 8.75 -0.51
N GLU A 9 -4.97 8.94 -1.03
CA GLU A 9 -5.25 8.84 -2.45
C GLU A 9 -4.30 9.77 -3.21
N GLY A 10 -3.62 9.22 -4.21
CA GLY A 10 -2.63 9.96 -4.99
C GLY A 10 -1.21 9.84 -4.47
N SER A 11 -0.98 9.24 -3.31
CA SER A 11 0.37 8.99 -2.81
C SER A 11 1.11 8.02 -3.72
N VAL A 12 2.43 8.16 -3.77
CA VAL A 12 3.29 7.20 -4.46
C VAL A 12 4.07 6.44 -3.39
N VAL A 13 3.98 5.13 -3.43
CA VAL A 13 4.62 4.28 -2.42
C VAL A 13 5.38 3.14 -3.09
N ILE A 14 6.27 2.53 -2.33
CA ILE A 14 6.94 1.30 -2.74
C ILE A 14 6.28 0.16 -1.99
N VAL A 15 5.75 -0.81 -2.74
CA VAL A 15 5.15 -2.01 -2.16
C VAL A 15 5.96 -3.24 -2.54
N ARG A 16 5.87 -4.26 -1.73
CA ARG A 16 6.44 -5.55 -2.02
C ARG A 16 5.31 -6.52 -2.28
N GLY A 17 5.19 -7.00 -3.51
CA GLY A 17 4.14 -7.93 -3.91
C GLY A 17 4.25 -9.28 -3.23
N ALA A 18 3.37 -10.22 -3.62
CA ALA A 18 3.35 -11.58 -3.10
C ALA A 18 3.37 -11.60 -1.56
N PHE A 19 2.52 -10.75 -0.94
CA PHE A 19 2.39 -10.64 0.51
C PHE A 19 3.69 -10.31 1.24
N GLY A 20 4.56 -9.53 0.57
CA GLY A 20 5.80 -9.06 1.17
C GLY A 20 7.03 -9.89 0.82
N THR A 21 6.88 -10.90 -0.04
CA THR A 21 8.00 -11.77 -0.44
C THR A 21 8.49 -11.52 -1.85
N GLY A 22 7.74 -10.76 -2.64
CA GLY A 22 8.08 -10.47 -4.02
C GLY A 22 8.98 -9.26 -4.18
N PRO A 23 9.22 -8.83 -5.43
CA PRO A 23 10.04 -7.66 -5.69
C PRO A 23 9.32 -6.38 -5.30
N GLU A 24 10.09 -5.33 -5.06
CA GLU A 24 9.55 -4.00 -4.78
C GLU A 24 9.00 -3.37 -6.05
N GLU A 25 7.86 -2.68 -5.91
CA GLU A 25 7.23 -1.95 -7.01
C GLU A 25 6.85 -0.55 -6.55
N ARG A 26 7.01 0.41 -7.44
CA ARG A 26 6.57 1.79 -7.22
C ARG A 26 5.15 1.92 -7.77
N VAL A 27 4.20 2.25 -6.92
CA VAL A 27 2.78 2.30 -7.31
C VAL A 27 2.13 3.60 -6.87
N LEU A 28 1.07 3.98 -7.60
CA LEU A 28 0.22 5.11 -7.26
C LEU A 28 -0.97 4.59 -6.47
N VAL A 29 -1.17 5.12 -5.27
CA VAL A 29 -2.28 4.72 -4.41
C VAL A 29 -3.58 5.29 -4.96
N GLU A 30 -4.55 4.42 -5.21
CA GLU A 30 -5.89 4.81 -5.67
C GLU A 30 -6.82 5.05 -4.49
N GLU A 31 -6.75 4.20 -3.49
CA GLU A 31 -7.61 4.28 -2.33
C GLU A 31 -6.92 3.70 -1.10
N VAL A 32 -7.26 4.24 0.06
CA VAL A 32 -6.72 3.80 1.34
C VAL A 32 -7.87 3.22 2.15
N HIS A 33 -7.68 2.06 2.73
CA HIS A 33 -8.71 1.36 3.49
C HIS A 33 -8.23 0.96 4.87
N GLU A 34 -9.10 1.11 5.86
CA GLU A 34 -8.85 0.57 7.20
C GLU A 34 -9.02 -0.95 7.20
N ASP A 35 -9.82 -1.46 6.26
CA ASP A 35 -10.07 -2.89 6.07
C ASP A 35 -10.01 -3.18 4.57
N VAL A 36 -8.82 -3.43 4.05
CA VAL A 36 -8.67 -3.80 2.65
C VAL A 36 -9.05 -5.26 2.46
N LYS A 37 -8.75 -6.10 3.44
CA LYS A 37 -9.12 -7.50 3.47
C LYS A 37 -8.87 -8.07 4.86
N ASN A 38 -9.74 -8.96 5.32
CA ASN A 38 -9.59 -9.68 6.60
C ASN A 38 -9.48 -8.76 7.81
N GLY A 39 -10.12 -7.59 7.76
CA GLY A 39 -10.05 -6.62 8.86
C GLY A 39 -8.72 -5.91 8.98
N ARG A 40 -7.86 -6.00 7.97
CA ARG A 40 -6.52 -5.41 8.00
C ARG A 40 -6.44 -4.19 7.09
N PRO A 41 -5.70 -3.16 7.48
CA PRO A 41 -5.56 -1.97 6.64
C PRO A 41 -4.70 -2.24 5.40
N GLY A 42 -4.92 -1.44 4.37
CA GLY A 42 -4.17 -1.55 3.14
C GLY A 42 -4.57 -0.52 2.11
N ILE A 43 -4.14 -0.75 0.89
CA ILE A 43 -4.35 0.17 -0.22
C ILE A 43 -4.80 -0.58 -1.47
N ASP A 44 -5.50 0.16 -2.35
CA ASP A 44 -5.76 -0.27 -3.72
C ASP A 44 -4.85 0.49 -4.67
N TYR A 45 -4.38 -0.18 -5.71
CA TYR A 45 -3.59 0.44 -6.77
C TYR A 45 -3.68 -0.38 -8.06
N GLU A 46 -3.90 0.31 -9.16
CA GLU A 46 -3.85 -0.28 -10.50
C GLU A 46 -4.63 -1.61 -10.65
N GLY A 47 -5.84 -1.65 -10.08
CA GLY A 47 -6.67 -2.86 -10.15
C GLY A 47 -6.22 -3.98 -9.22
N SER A 48 -5.30 -3.69 -8.32
CA SER A 48 -4.79 -4.64 -7.34
C SER A 48 -4.92 -4.05 -5.93
N TRP A 49 -4.44 -4.78 -4.93
CA TRP A 49 -4.47 -4.32 -3.55
C TRP A 49 -3.26 -4.88 -2.80
N ALA A 50 -2.95 -4.23 -1.67
CA ALA A 50 -1.88 -4.71 -0.80
C ALA A 50 -2.21 -4.38 0.65
N TYR A 51 -1.73 -5.21 1.56
CA TYR A 51 -1.79 -4.89 2.99
C TYR A 51 -0.82 -3.76 3.31
N LEU A 52 -1.14 -2.98 4.34
CA LEU A 52 -0.24 -1.92 4.80
C LEU A 52 1.16 -2.45 5.13
N THR A 53 1.24 -3.67 5.65
CA THR A 53 2.51 -4.31 5.97
C THR A 53 3.39 -4.56 4.75
N GLN A 54 2.81 -4.54 3.55
CA GLN A 54 3.56 -4.68 2.30
C GLN A 54 4.12 -3.35 1.78
N VAL A 55 3.69 -2.23 2.36
CA VAL A 55 4.18 -0.90 1.97
C VAL A 55 5.50 -0.67 2.67
N MET A 56 6.57 -0.57 1.87
CA MET A 56 7.93 -0.45 2.41
C MET A 56 8.26 0.99 2.79
N ARG A 57 7.84 1.94 1.95
CA ARG A 57 8.05 3.36 2.24
C ARG A 57 7.14 4.22 1.36
N VAL A 58 6.95 5.46 1.79
CA VAL A 58 6.22 6.46 1.02
C VAL A 58 7.24 7.29 0.25
N VAL A 59 7.10 7.33 -1.07
CA VAL A 59 7.96 8.13 -1.94
C VAL A 59 7.44 9.56 -2.00
N GLN A 60 6.12 9.71 -2.10
CA GLN A 60 5.50 11.03 -2.19
C GLN A 60 4.11 10.94 -1.54
N TYR A 61 3.87 11.78 -0.54
CA TYR A 61 2.57 11.90 0.12
C TYR A 61 1.62 12.67 -0.79
#